data_b69ecd42550d5be37a5c00c259ececa7
#
_entry.id   b69ecd42550d5be37a5c00c259ececa7
#
_cell.length_a   1.000
_cell.length_b   1.000
_cell.length_c   1.000
_cell.angle_alpha   90.00
_cell.angle_beta   90.00
_cell.angle_gamma   90.00
#
_symmetry.space_group_name_H-M   'P 1'
#
loop_
_entity.id
_entity.type
_entity.pdbx_description
1 polymer ?
#
loop_
_entity_poly.entity_id
_entity_poly.type
_entity_poly.pdbx_seq_one_letter_code
_entity_poly.pdbx_strand_id
1 'polypeptide(L)'
;MMNKLYFYCLALFVAPTFSAFGQTQPSQDENGYYLIESAEHLKWFRDQVNASEHEQVDTNGDGQINMDDDTVVRLNAKLTADIDLGGESWTPIGEYNNGEEPDEVRFGGYFDGQGHVIKGLNVQPIDGRQSYGLFGYVAWGVVKNLGIVGGTVTSKADDGQEYTGAISGMLSYGRIENCFSTATVRGKHRRIDRRYAQDQQRFEQLQCRDGHQSVRYGRWHYRIHRQRCERL
;
A
#
# COMPACT_ATOMS: atom_id res chain seq x y z
N MET A 1 -16.82 16.37 -64.58
CA MET A 1 -15.55 15.98 -63.98
C MET A 1 -15.46 16.65 -62.62
N MET A 2 -15.76 15.90 -61.55
CA MET A 2 -15.71 16.45 -60.21
C MET A 2 -14.53 15.81 -59.50
N ASN A 3 -13.50 16.63 -59.17
CA ASN A 3 -12.37 16.22 -58.36
C ASN A 3 -12.77 16.09 -56.89
N LYS A 4 -12.67 14.88 -56.34
CA LYS A 4 -12.79 14.65 -54.93
C LYS A 4 -11.45 14.96 -54.26
N LEU A 5 -11.41 16.06 -53.48
CA LEU A 5 -10.29 16.37 -52.56
C LEU A 5 -10.48 15.51 -51.32
N TYR A 6 -9.53 14.58 -51.07
CA TYR A 6 -9.41 13.86 -49.83
C TYR A 6 -8.62 14.74 -48.84
N PHE A 7 -9.34 15.22 -47.79
CA PHE A 7 -8.66 15.81 -46.65
C PHE A 7 -8.12 14.69 -45.76
N TYR A 8 -6.81 14.50 -45.75
CA TYR A 8 -6.14 13.73 -44.71
C TYR A 8 -6.07 14.58 -43.45
N CYS A 9 -6.91 14.28 -42.46
CA CYS A 9 -6.74 14.78 -41.10
C CYS A 9 -5.50 14.08 -40.50
N LEU A 10 -4.37 14.78 -40.49
CA LEU A 10 -3.21 14.40 -39.74
C LEU A 10 -3.52 14.68 -38.26
N ALA A 11 -3.95 13.66 -37.52
CA ALA A 11 -4.05 13.75 -36.08
C ALA A 11 -2.63 13.85 -35.50
N LEU A 12 -2.21 15.06 -35.18
CA LEU A 12 -1.03 15.25 -34.32
C LEU A 12 -1.33 14.66 -32.96
N PHE A 13 -0.81 13.49 -32.71
CA PHE A 13 -0.69 12.96 -31.35
C PHE A 13 0.34 13.83 -30.62
N VAL A 14 -0.13 14.84 -29.91
CA VAL A 14 0.70 15.52 -28.91
C VAL A 14 0.79 14.56 -27.74
N ALA A 15 1.87 13.77 -27.71
CA ALA A 15 2.25 13.04 -26.52
C ALA A 15 2.49 14.08 -25.41
N PRO A 16 1.89 13.92 -24.22
CA PRO A 16 2.23 14.81 -23.11
C PRO A 16 3.71 14.63 -22.79
N THR A 17 4.49 15.68 -23.05
CA THR A 17 5.87 15.77 -22.58
C THR A 17 5.83 16.00 -21.08
N PHE A 18 5.79 14.92 -20.31
CA PHE A 18 6.13 14.98 -18.90
C PHE A 18 7.63 15.15 -18.78
N SER A 19 8.05 16.41 -18.67
CA SER A 19 9.42 16.76 -18.32
C SER A 19 9.61 16.74 -16.82
N ALA A 20 10.75 16.17 -16.46
CA ALA A 20 11.53 16.44 -15.26
C ALA A 20 11.06 15.79 -13.96
N PHE A 21 11.53 14.64 -13.77
CA PHE A 21 12.38 14.10 -12.70
C PHE A 21 12.68 12.66 -13.14
N GLY A 22 13.94 12.26 -13.23
CA GLY A 22 14.47 11.05 -13.86
C GLY A 22 13.88 9.69 -13.44
N GLN A 23 12.58 9.62 -13.20
CA GLN A 23 11.87 8.39 -12.89
C GLN A 23 11.27 7.83 -14.16
N THR A 24 11.68 6.62 -14.51
CA THR A 24 11.12 5.90 -15.66
C THR A 24 9.92 5.10 -15.20
N GLN A 25 8.80 5.23 -15.91
CA GLN A 25 7.64 4.38 -15.68
C GLN A 25 8.01 2.92 -15.99
N PRO A 26 7.82 1.98 -15.04
CA PRO A 26 8.03 0.57 -15.31
C PRO A 26 7.00 0.03 -16.32
N SER A 27 7.39 -1.00 -17.09
CA SER A 27 6.46 -1.74 -17.92
C SER A 27 5.48 -2.54 -17.07
N GLN A 28 4.37 -2.97 -17.66
CA GLN A 28 3.41 -3.87 -17.01
C GLN A 28 3.44 -5.25 -17.67
N ASP A 29 3.16 -6.29 -16.89
CA ASP A 29 2.89 -7.61 -17.41
C ASP A 29 1.44 -7.72 -17.95
N GLU A 30 1.09 -8.89 -18.50
CA GLU A 30 -0.24 -9.18 -19.05
C GLU A 30 -1.38 -9.08 -18.03
N ASN A 31 -1.06 -9.13 -16.73
CA ASN A 31 -2.01 -9.02 -15.62
C ASN A 31 -2.06 -7.61 -15.01
N GLY A 32 -1.36 -6.63 -15.62
CA GLY A 32 -1.33 -5.26 -15.18
C GLY A 32 -0.41 -4.97 -13.98
N TYR A 33 0.50 -5.90 -13.62
CA TYR A 33 1.49 -5.65 -12.58
C TYR A 33 2.66 -4.83 -13.12
N TYR A 34 3.01 -3.75 -12.47
CA TYR A 34 4.22 -2.99 -12.76
C TYR A 34 5.47 -3.81 -12.43
N LEU A 35 6.39 -3.91 -13.40
CA LEU A 35 7.64 -4.67 -13.27
C LEU A 35 8.76 -3.78 -12.78
N ILE A 36 9.10 -3.89 -11.51
CA ILE A 36 10.08 -3.05 -10.82
C ILE A 36 11.46 -3.71 -10.91
N GLU A 37 12.38 -3.12 -11.64
CA GLU A 37 13.75 -3.62 -11.83
C GLU A 37 14.84 -2.64 -11.40
N SER A 38 14.47 -1.41 -11.00
CA SER A 38 15.40 -0.36 -10.58
C SER A 38 14.85 0.49 -9.45
N ALA A 39 15.72 1.27 -8.81
CA ALA A 39 15.33 2.24 -7.78
C ALA A 39 14.40 3.31 -8.35
N GLU A 40 14.63 3.74 -9.59
CA GLU A 40 13.80 4.72 -10.31
C GLU A 40 12.39 4.18 -10.52
N HIS A 41 12.25 2.90 -10.92
CA HIS A 41 10.94 2.25 -11.04
C HIS A 41 10.21 2.17 -9.70
N LEU A 42 10.91 1.85 -8.61
CA LEU A 42 10.31 1.78 -7.28
C LEU A 42 9.90 3.18 -6.78
N LYS A 43 10.71 4.22 -7.04
CA LYS A 43 10.37 5.61 -6.75
C LYS A 43 9.15 6.05 -7.55
N TRP A 44 9.10 5.73 -8.84
CA TRP A 44 7.93 6.02 -9.68
C TRP A 44 6.66 5.36 -9.11
N PHE A 45 6.73 4.06 -8.79
CA PHE A 45 5.61 3.32 -8.21
C PHE A 45 5.13 3.96 -6.89
N ARG A 46 6.07 4.31 -6.00
CA ARG A 46 5.77 5.05 -4.76
C ARG A 46 5.00 6.33 -5.05
N ASP A 47 5.49 7.13 -5.98
CA ASP A 47 4.92 8.45 -6.27
C ASP A 47 3.54 8.30 -6.93
N GLN A 48 3.35 7.26 -7.75
CA GLN A 48 2.02 6.95 -8.28
C GLN A 48 1.05 6.57 -7.15
N VAL A 49 1.43 5.69 -6.23
CA VAL A 49 0.55 5.33 -5.09
C VAL A 49 0.23 6.57 -4.26
N ASN A 50 1.24 7.38 -3.95
CA ASN A 50 1.06 8.54 -3.08
C ASN A 50 0.29 9.71 -3.73
N ALA A 51 0.22 9.75 -5.06
CA ALA A 51 -0.50 10.79 -5.83
C ALA A 51 -1.85 10.29 -6.41
N SER A 52 -2.13 8.97 -6.34
CA SER A 52 -3.35 8.41 -6.95
C SER A 52 -4.59 8.80 -6.17
N GLU A 53 -5.68 9.03 -6.90
CA GLU A 53 -6.99 9.08 -6.31
C GLU A 53 -7.33 7.74 -5.66
N HIS A 54 -8.00 7.80 -4.53
CA HIS A 54 -8.42 6.61 -3.81
C HIS A 54 -9.62 5.97 -4.53
N GLU A 55 -9.57 4.67 -4.72
CA GLU A 55 -10.68 3.87 -5.22
C GLU A 55 -11.48 3.34 -4.03
N GLN A 56 -12.77 3.57 -4.03
CA GLN A 56 -13.67 2.95 -3.07
C GLN A 56 -13.86 1.48 -3.45
N VAL A 57 -13.70 0.58 -2.49
CA VAL A 57 -13.76 -0.87 -2.73
C VAL A 57 -14.68 -1.52 -1.72
N ASP A 58 -15.44 -2.53 -2.14
CA ASP A 58 -16.26 -3.35 -1.23
C ASP A 58 -15.35 -4.02 -0.20
N THR A 59 -15.23 -3.40 0.95
CA THR A 59 -14.37 -3.85 2.06
C THR A 59 -15.17 -4.61 3.10
N ASN A 60 -16.47 -4.41 3.16
CA ASN A 60 -17.38 -5.11 4.09
C ASN A 60 -17.93 -6.41 3.50
N GLY A 61 -17.79 -6.65 2.17
CA GLY A 61 -18.17 -7.89 1.48
C GLY A 61 -19.68 -8.02 1.26
N ASP A 62 -20.43 -6.92 1.23
CA ASP A 62 -21.89 -6.96 1.01
C ASP A 62 -22.28 -6.94 -0.47
N GLY A 63 -21.31 -6.80 -1.37
CA GLY A 63 -21.47 -6.75 -2.82
C GLY A 63 -21.90 -5.39 -3.36
N GLN A 64 -21.87 -4.34 -2.53
CA GLN A 64 -22.15 -2.98 -2.90
C GLN A 64 -20.97 -2.09 -2.54
N ILE A 65 -20.68 -1.07 -3.35
CA ILE A 65 -19.68 -0.04 -3.04
C ILE A 65 -20.44 1.22 -2.63
N ASN A 66 -20.24 1.64 -1.38
CA ASN A 66 -20.95 2.78 -0.79
C ASN A 66 -20.12 3.45 0.33
N MET A 67 -20.70 4.40 1.07
CA MET A 67 -19.99 5.16 2.12
C MET A 67 -19.62 4.34 3.36
N ASP A 68 -20.04 3.08 3.45
CA ASP A 68 -19.66 2.17 4.54
C ASP A 68 -18.36 1.40 4.22
N ASP A 69 -17.80 1.64 3.02
CA ASP A 69 -16.59 1.01 2.51
C ASP A 69 -15.38 1.93 2.60
N ASP A 70 -14.20 1.31 2.75
CA ASP A 70 -12.93 2.04 2.76
C ASP A 70 -12.47 2.39 1.34
N THR A 71 -11.67 3.45 1.26
CA THR A 71 -10.97 3.86 0.04
C THR A 71 -9.51 3.40 0.09
N VAL A 72 -9.00 2.87 -1.01
CA VAL A 72 -7.61 2.41 -1.12
C VAL A 72 -7.04 2.72 -2.51
N VAL A 73 -5.70 2.72 -2.63
CA VAL A 73 -5.01 2.75 -3.91
C VAL A 73 -4.64 1.34 -4.33
N ARG A 74 -5.21 0.84 -5.44
CA ARG A 74 -4.98 -0.51 -5.98
C ARG A 74 -4.04 -0.49 -7.17
N LEU A 75 -2.75 -0.29 -6.91
CA LEU A 75 -1.69 -0.51 -7.90
C LEU A 75 -0.92 -1.78 -7.54
N ASN A 76 -0.70 -2.64 -8.53
CA ASN A 76 -0.02 -3.91 -8.33
C ASN A 76 1.40 -3.87 -8.92
N ALA A 77 2.37 -4.43 -8.20
CA ALA A 77 3.76 -4.48 -8.64
C ALA A 77 4.44 -5.80 -8.29
N LYS A 78 5.48 -6.12 -9.08
CA LYS A 78 6.41 -7.23 -8.84
C LYS A 78 7.83 -6.71 -8.95
N LEU A 79 8.71 -7.14 -8.05
CA LEU A 79 10.15 -6.98 -8.28
C LEU A 79 10.61 -8.00 -9.32
N THR A 80 11.47 -7.58 -10.23
CA THR A 80 12.13 -8.44 -11.22
C THR A 80 13.64 -8.47 -11.04
N ALA A 81 14.15 -7.68 -10.08
CA ALA A 81 15.55 -7.63 -9.67
C ALA A 81 15.66 -7.19 -8.21
N ASP A 82 16.83 -7.40 -7.61
CA ASP A 82 17.20 -6.74 -6.35
C ASP A 82 17.32 -5.24 -6.56
N ILE A 83 16.79 -4.46 -5.65
CA ILE A 83 16.79 -2.98 -5.73
C ILE A 83 17.76 -2.41 -4.68
N ASP A 84 18.65 -1.52 -5.10
CA ASP A 84 19.49 -0.73 -4.20
C ASP A 84 19.03 0.73 -4.23
N LEU A 85 18.53 1.22 -3.09
CA LEU A 85 18.10 2.60 -2.91
C LEU A 85 19.26 3.56 -2.60
N GLY A 86 20.49 3.03 -2.48
CA GLY A 86 21.69 3.85 -2.28
C GLY A 86 21.75 4.61 -0.95
N GLY A 87 20.85 4.35 0.00
CA GLY A 87 20.75 5.09 1.25
C GLY A 87 20.14 6.50 1.10
N GLU A 88 19.60 6.84 -0.06
CA GLU A 88 18.85 8.07 -0.26
C GLU A 88 17.62 8.13 0.62
N SER A 89 17.17 9.35 0.99
CA SER A 89 15.96 9.52 1.80
C SER A 89 14.74 8.94 1.09
N TRP A 90 14.05 8.06 1.78
CA TRP A 90 12.86 7.38 1.28
C TRP A 90 11.59 7.94 1.91
N THR A 91 10.65 8.36 1.07
CA THR A 91 9.28 8.64 1.47
C THR A 91 8.48 7.34 1.44
N PRO A 92 7.84 6.91 2.52
CA PRO A 92 7.06 5.68 2.55
C PRO A 92 5.93 5.65 1.50
N ILE A 93 5.64 4.45 0.99
CA ILE A 93 4.48 4.19 0.13
C ILE A 93 3.23 4.16 1.02
N GLY A 94 2.26 5.02 0.71
CA GLY A 94 1.09 5.20 1.57
C GLY A 94 1.38 6.01 2.83
N GLU A 95 0.34 6.51 3.45
CA GLU A 95 0.41 7.33 4.66
C GLU A 95 -0.79 7.09 5.57
N TYR A 96 -0.53 6.83 6.85
CA TYR A 96 -1.54 6.84 7.89
C TYR A 96 -1.54 8.21 8.57
N ASN A 97 -2.67 8.86 8.64
CA ASN A 97 -2.85 10.17 9.26
C ASN A 97 -4.02 10.19 10.25
N ASN A 98 -4.10 9.15 11.11
CA ASN A 98 -5.11 9.03 12.18
C ASN A 98 -6.56 9.16 11.72
N GLY A 99 -6.84 8.85 10.43
CA GLY A 99 -8.17 8.96 9.82
C GLY A 99 -8.55 10.38 9.42
N GLU A 100 -7.60 11.30 9.35
CA GLU A 100 -7.82 12.65 8.85
C GLU A 100 -7.71 12.66 7.32
N GLU A 101 -8.84 12.65 6.65
CA GLU A 101 -8.94 12.84 5.21
C GLU A 101 -8.72 14.34 4.87
N PRO A 102 -8.11 14.71 3.71
CA PRO A 102 -7.81 13.85 2.55
C PRO A 102 -6.40 13.25 2.53
N ASP A 103 -5.59 13.40 3.58
CA ASP A 103 -4.15 13.16 3.52
C ASP A 103 -3.77 11.69 3.79
N GLU A 104 -4.73 10.83 4.13
CA GLU A 104 -4.48 9.41 4.37
C GLU A 104 -4.45 8.61 3.07
N VAL A 105 -3.30 8.01 2.75
CA VAL A 105 -3.12 7.16 1.55
C VAL A 105 -2.98 5.70 1.95
N ARG A 106 -3.94 4.87 1.59
CA ARG A 106 -3.99 3.44 1.90
C ARG A 106 -3.55 2.62 0.70
N PHE A 107 -2.39 1.95 0.80
CA PHE A 107 -2.00 0.99 -0.22
C PHE A 107 -2.82 -0.30 -0.08
N GLY A 108 -3.70 -0.55 -1.04
CA GLY A 108 -4.60 -1.72 -1.09
C GLY A 108 -4.30 -2.70 -2.22
N GLY A 109 -3.18 -2.53 -2.92
CA GLY A 109 -2.76 -3.39 -4.02
C GLY A 109 -1.95 -4.62 -3.59
N TYR A 110 -1.39 -5.30 -4.59
CA TYR A 110 -0.47 -6.43 -4.40
C TYR A 110 0.95 -6.00 -4.74
N PHE A 111 1.88 -6.22 -3.79
CA PHE A 111 3.30 -6.03 -4.00
C PHE A 111 4.03 -7.35 -3.77
N ASP A 112 4.51 -7.97 -4.85
CA ASP A 112 5.22 -9.25 -4.80
C ASP A 112 6.71 -9.04 -5.02
N GLY A 113 7.51 -9.24 -3.99
CA GLY A 113 8.97 -9.14 -4.06
C GLY A 113 9.62 -10.27 -4.87
N GLN A 114 8.90 -11.32 -5.25
CA GLN A 114 9.41 -12.47 -6.05
C GLN A 114 10.69 -13.11 -5.46
N GLY A 115 10.93 -12.93 -4.15
CA GLY A 115 12.15 -13.38 -3.47
C GLY A 115 13.33 -12.42 -3.57
N HIS A 116 13.17 -11.28 -4.25
CA HIS A 116 14.17 -10.22 -4.33
C HIS A 116 14.25 -9.40 -3.05
N VAL A 117 15.33 -8.62 -2.93
CA VAL A 117 15.57 -7.76 -1.78
C VAL A 117 15.66 -6.29 -2.18
N ILE A 118 15.26 -5.42 -1.25
CA ILE A 118 15.51 -3.98 -1.31
C ILE A 118 16.60 -3.65 -0.29
N LYS A 119 17.65 -2.97 -0.75
CA LYS A 119 18.82 -2.55 0.04
C LYS A 119 18.85 -1.03 0.19
N GLY A 120 19.56 -0.55 1.19
CA GLY A 120 19.81 0.87 1.37
C GLY A 120 18.56 1.70 1.72
N LEU A 121 17.52 1.08 2.28
CA LEU A 121 16.34 1.80 2.74
C LEU A 121 16.72 2.80 3.84
N ASN A 122 16.40 4.08 3.65
CA ASN A 122 16.69 5.15 4.60
C ASN A 122 15.46 6.04 4.80
N VAL A 123 14.65 5.71 5.80
CA VAL A 123 13.47 6.49 6.17
C VAL A 123 13.85 7.41 7.32
N GLN A 124 13.65 8.72 7.10
CA GLN A 124 13.89 9.76 8.09
C GLN A 124 12.56 10.33 8.60
N PRO A 125 12.53 10.96 9.79
CA PRO A 125 11.35 11.63 10.28
C PRO A 125 10.85 12.71 9.29
N ILE A 126 9.55 12.70 9.02
CA ILE A 126 8.87 13.65 8.14
C ILE A 126 7.81 14.37 8.97
N ASP A 127 7.74 15.71 8.87
CA ASP A 127 6.76 16.51 9.60
C ASP A 127 5.33 16.17 9.15
N GLY A 128 4.44 15.96 10.12
CA GLY A 128 3.04 15.59 9.89
C GLY A 128 2.80 14.10 9.63
N ARG A 129 3.83 13.30 9.32
CA ARG A 129 3.68 11.88 9.04
C ARG A 129 3.67 11.05 10.33
N GLN A 130 2.78 10.07 10.39
CA GLN A 130 2.64 9.16 11.53
C GLN A 130 3.05 7.71 11.23
N SER A 131 3.35 7.36 9.97
CA SER A 131 3.68 6.00 9.57
C SER A 131 4.97 5.92 8.77
N TYR A 132 5.90 5.03 9.17
CA TYR A 132 7.27 4.94 8.69
C TYR A 132 7.65 3.51 8.34
N GLY A 133 8.18 3.30 7.13
CA GLY A 133 8.62 2.01 6.61
C GLY A 133 8.90 2.10 5.12
N LEU A 134 9.14 0.96 4.46
CA LEU A 134 9.05 0.92 2.99
C LEU A 134 7.65 1.34 2.56
N PHE A 135 6.63 0.76 3.20
CA PHE A 135 5.25 1.22 3.18
C PHE A 135 4.94 1.98 4.47
N GLY A 136 4.31 3.15 4.36
CA GLY A 136 3.73 3.86 5.50
C GLY A 136 2.47 3.14 5.98
N TYR A 137 1.53 2.93 5.06
CA TYR A 137 0.26 2.29 5.38
C TYR A 137 -0.16 1.27 4.31
N VAL A 138 -0.34 0.03 4.73
CA VAL A 138 -0.94 -1.05 3.94
C VAL A 138 -2.31 -1.35 4.53
N ALA A 139 -3.37 -1.14 3.75
CA ALA A 139 -4.73 -1.45 4.14
C ALA A 139 -5.41 -2.25 3.03
N TRP A 140 -5.95 -3.44 3.37
CA TRP A 140 -6.58 -4.38 2.42
C TRP A 140 -5.62 -4.93 1.34
N GLY A 141 -4.35 -4.51 1.37
CA GLY A 141 -3.31 -4.91 0.43
C GLY A 141 -2.51 -6.13 0.88
N VAL A 142 -1.69 -6.63 -0.01
CA VAL A 142 -0.77 -7.75 0.25
C VAL A 142 0.64 -7.39 -0.15
N VAL A 143 1.59 -7.53 0.78
CA VAL A 143 3.03 -7.45 0.51
C VAL A 143 3.62 -8.82 0.79
N LYS A 144 4.29 -9.42 -0.21
CA LYS A 144 4.80 -10.78 -0.04
C LYS A 144 6.15 -11.01 -0.71
N ASN A 145 6.83 -12.09 -0.27
CA ASN A 145 8.09 -12.60 -0.85
C ASN A 145 9.17 -11.52 -0.95
N LEU A 146 9.29 -10.64 0.04
CA LEU A 146 10.15 -9.45 0.02
C LEU A 146 11.16 -9.47 1.15
N GLY A 147 12.42 -9.17 0.85
CA GLY A 147 13.46 -8.91 1.83
C GLY A 147 13.83 -7.42 1.90
N ILE A 148 14.03 -6.89 3.11
CA ILE A 148 14.69 -5.58 3.32
C ILE A 148 16.06 -5.87 3.96
N VAL A 149 17.13 -5.52 3.24
CA VAL A 149 18.51 -5.82 3.70
C VAL A 149 19.26 -4.56 4.09
N GLY A 150 19.63 -4.46 5.36
CA GLY A 150 20.26 -3.28 5.92
C GLY A 150 19.33 -2.06 5.90
N GLY A 151 19.93 -0.88 5.99
CA GLY A 151 19.18 0.38 6.01
C GLY A 151 18.66 0.76 7.40
N THR A 152 17.96 1.90 7.45
CA THR A 152 17.44 2.48 8.71
C THR A 152 16.04 3.05 8.47
N VAL A 153 15.15 2.79 9.41
CA VAL A 153 13.84 3.43 9.49
C VAL A 153 13.76 4.17 10.81
N THR A 154 13.63 5.49 10.75
CA THR A 154 13.58 6.35 11.93
C THR A 154 12.28 7.15 11.93
N SER A 155 11.59 7.16 13.07
CA SER A 155 10.42 8.02 13.31
C SER A 155 10.75 9.13 14.31
N LYS A 156 9.88 10.15 14.43
CA LYS A 156 9.98 11.14 15.50
C LYS A 156 9.72 10.46 16.85
N ALA A 157 10.55 10.71 17.85
CA ALA A 157 10.55 9.95 19.09
C ALA A 157 9.60 10.50 20.17
N ASP A 158 8.82 11.58 19.93
CA ASP A 158 8.42 12.45 21.05
C ASP A 158 7.05 12.16 21.67
N ASP A 159 6.04 11.70 20.93
CA ASP A 159 4.68 11.57 21.48
C ASP A 159 4.11 10.12 21.51
N GLY A 160 4.79 9.17 20.88
CA GLY A 160 4.39 7.76 20.89
C GLY A 160 3.15 7.46 20.04
N GLN A 161 2.77 8.34 19.14
CA GLN A 161 1.65 8.14 18.21
C GLN A 161 2.09 7.61 16.83
N GLU A 162 3.36 7.36 16.64
CA GLU A 162 3.93 6.95 15.37
C GLU A 162 3.99 5.42 15.23
N TYR A 163 3.75 4.96 14.00
CA TYR A 163 3.82 3.56 13.62
C TYR A 163 5.08 3.34 12.78
N THR A 164 5.97 2.47 13.24
CA THR A 164 7.27 2.28 12.61
C THR A 164 7.56 0.80 12.41
N GLY A 165 7.89 0.43 11.18
CA GLY A 165 8.27 -0.93 10.81
C GLY A 165 9.14 -0.92 9.57
N ALA A 166 10.02 -1.92 9.38
CA ALA A 166 10.88 -1.94 8.20
C ALA A 166 10.09 -2.13 6.91
N ILE A 167 9.09 -3.01 6.90
CA ILE A 167 8.25 -3.28 5.72
C ILE A 167 7.05 -2.33 5.72
N SER A 168 6.27 -2.29 6.79
CA SER A 168 5.13 -1.38 6.90
C SER A 168 5.07 -0.75 8.28
N GLY A 169 4.80 0.55 8.34
CA GLY A 169 4.53 1.27 9.58
C GLY A 169 3.18 0.85 10.16
N MET A 170 2.13 0.95 9.37
CA MET A 170 0.76 0.56 9.73
C MET A 170 0.26 -0.54 8.79
N LEU A 171 -0.38 -1.54 9.36
CA LEU A 171 -1.05 -2.62 8.63
C LEU A 171 -2.48 -2.76 9.15
N SER A 172 -3.48 -2.67 8.28
CA SER A 172 -4.90 -2.82 8.61
C SER A 172 -5.60 -3.67 7.56
N TYR A 173 -6.22 -4.76 7.99
CA TYR A 173 -6.94 -5.71 7.11
C TYR A 173 -6.14 -6.25 5.92
N GLY A 174 -4.83 -5.92 5.83
CA GLY A 174 -3.89 -6.39 4.82
C GLY A 174 -3.05 -7.55 5.31
N ARG A 175 -2.12 -8.02 4.47
CA ARG A 175 -1.22 -9.13 4.81
C ARG A 175 0.22 -8.84 4.41
N ILE A 176 1.15 -9.27 5.27
CA ILE A 176 2.57 -9.33 4.97
C ILE A 176 2.97 -10.80 5.08
N GLU A 177 3.35 -11.41 3.95
CA GLU A 177 3.57 -12.85 3.83
C GLU A 177 4.98 -13.14 3.32
N ASN A 178 5.67 -14.13 3.91
CA ASN A 178 6.99 -14.59 3.47
C ASN A 178 7.99 -13.43 3.26
N CYS A 179 8.05 -12.51 4.24
CA CYS A 179 8.92 -11.35 4.20
C CYS A 179 9.91 -11.36 5.36
N PHE A 180 11.08 -10.74 5.17
CA PHE A 180 12.06 -10.55 6.24
C PHE A 180 12.70 -9.16 6.19
N SER A 181 13.31 -8.75 7.30
CA SER A 181 14.08 -7.52 7.36
C SER A 181 15.28 -7.64 8.27
N THR A 182 16.39 -7.03 7.84
CA THR A 182 17.59 -6.77 8.66
C THR A 182 17.82 -5.27 8.87
N ALA A 183 16.86 -4.42 8.51
CA ALA A 183 16.94 -2.98 8.72
C ALA A 183 16.94 -2.62 10.21
N THR A 184 17.64 -1.54 10.54
CA THR A 184 17.58 -0.96 11.89
C THR A 184 16.35 -0.07 11.99
N VAL A 185 15.46 -0.37 12.93
CA VAL A 185 14.26 0.43 13.20
C VAL A 185 14.46 1.21 14.50
N ARG A 186 14.29 2.55 14.44
CA ARG A 186 14.49 3.48 15.56
C ARG A 186 13.25 4.36 15.72
N GLY A 187 12.81 4.53 16.96
CA GLY A 187 11.67 5.37 17.34
C GLY A 187 10.93 4.79 18.52
N LYS A 188 10.00 5.55 19.08
CA LYS A 188 9.05 5.00 20.06
C LYS A 188 7.94 4.29 19.30
N HIS A 189 7.97 2.98 19.31
CA HIS A 189 6.90 2.17 18.72
C HIS A 189 5.68 2.23 19.62
N ARG A 190 4.54 2.59 19.08
CA ARG A 190 3.29 2.15 19.68
C ARG A 190 3.28 0.63 19.56
N ARG A 191 3.43 -0.07 20.67
CA ARG A 191 3.21 -1.52 20.68
C ARG A 191 1.83 -1.74 20.09
N ILE A 192 1.76 -2.45 18.95
CA ILE A 192 0.50 -3.04 18.53
C ILE A 192 0.01 -3.81 19.75
N ASP A 193 -1.07 -3.33 20.38
CA ASP A 193 -1.56 -3.94 21.58
C ASP A 193 -1.87 -5.40 21.21
N ARG A 194 -1.31 -6.35 21.97
CA ARG A 194 -1.62 -7.79 21.78
C ARG A 194 -3.12 -8.05 21.76
N ARG A 195 -3.90 -7.14 22.32
CA ARG A 195 -5.35 -7.15 22.26
C ARG A 195 -5.86 -7.00 20.82
N TYR A 196 -5.28 -6.10 20.01
CA TYR A 196 -5.71 -5.91 18.61
C TYR A 196 -5.44 -7.18 17.78
N ALA A 197 -4.27 -7.83 17.96
CA ALA A 197 -3.96 -9.09 17.29
C ALA A 197 -4.83 -10.26 17.81
N GLN A 198 -5.12 -10.29 19.11
CA GLN A 198 -6.04 -11.27 19.71
C GLN A 198 -7.50 -11.02 19.32
N ASP A 199 -7.89 -9.77 19.17
CA ASP A 199 -9.22 -9.39 18.71
C ASP A 199 -9.43 -9.72 17.24
N GLN A 200 -8.42 -9.57 16.39
CA GLN A 200 -8.43 -10.04 15.00
C GLN A 200 -8.59 -11.57 14.92
N GLN A 201 -7.80 -12.34 15.67
CA GLN A 201 -7.94 -13.81 15.72
C GLN A 201 -9.29 -14.23 16.31
N ARG A 202 -9.77 -13.51 17.31
CA ARG A 202 -11.08 -13.77 17.92
C ARG A 202 -12.22 -13.39 16.99
N PHE A 203 -12.04 -12.34 16.19
CA PHE A 203 -13.00 -11.91 15.16
C PHE A 203 -13.11 -12.94 14.05
N GLU A 204 -11.99 -13.48 13.55
CA GLU A 204 -11.97 -14.57 12.57
C GLU A 204 -12.62 -15.85 13.12
N GLN A 205 -12.36 -16.19 14.41
CA GLN A 205 -12.97 -17.34 15.07
C GLN A 205 -14.47 -17.16 15.33
N LEU A 206 -14.94 -15.92 15.58
CA LEU A 206 -16.35 -15.61 15.78
C LEU A 206 -17.13 -15.58 14.46
N GLN A 207 -16.51 -15.17 13.36
CA GLN A 207 -17.11 -15.29 12.01
C GLN A 207 -17.44 -16.73 11.63
N CYS A 208 -16.67 -17.70 12.13
CA CYS A 208 -16.91 -19.12 11.89
C CYS A 208 -17.95 -19.75 12.83
N ARG A 209 -18.29 -19.13 13.96
CA ARG A 209 -19.08 -19.79 15.00
C ARG A 209 -20.54 -19.36 15.08
N ASP A 210 -20.85 -18.11 14.88
CA ASP A 210 -22.20 -17.57 15.10
C ASP A 210 -22.64 -16.63 13.99
N GLY A 211 -23.45 -17.14 13.06
CA GLY A 211 -24.11 -16.30 12.08
C GLY A 211 -25.08 -15.31 12.73
N HIS A 212 -24.72 -14.07 12.77
CA HIS A 212 -25.35 -12.85 13.28
C HIS A 212 -24.91 -12.42 14.68
N GLN A 213 -23.89 -11.56 14.72
CA GLN A 213 -23.75 -10.59 15.80
C GLN A 213 -23.20 -9.28 15.26
N SER A 214 -23.83 -8.17 15.62
CA SER A 214 -23.29 -6.83 15.43
C SER A 214 -22.32 -6.54 16.56
N VAL A 215 -21.05 -6.29 16.25
CA VAL A 215 -20.04 -5.92 17.25
C VAL A 215 -19.75 -4.43 17.12
N ARG A 216 -19.88 -3.70 18.22
CA ARG A 216 -19.50 -2.29 18.33
C ARG A 216 -18.05 -2.20 18.74
N TYR A 217 -17.19 -1.62 17.90
CA TYR A 217 -15.88 -1.14 18.29
C TYR A 217 -15.80 0.37 18.07
N GLY A 218 -15.70 1.14 19.14
CA GLY A 218 -15.54 2.57 19.08
C GLY A 218 -16.70 3.29 18.34
N ARG A 219 -16.37 4.06 17.32
CA ARG A 219 -17.31 4.88 16.56
C ARG A 219 -17.95 4.15 15.36
N TRP A 220 -17.56 2.92 15.06
CA TRP A 220 -17.94 2.18 13.85
C TRP A 220 -18.89 1.03 14.17
N HIS A 221 -19.93 0.87 13.35
CA HIS A 221 -20.88 -0.23 13.40
C HIS A 221 -20.63 -1.12 12.19
N TYR A 222 -20.34 -2.40 12.40
CA TYR A 222 -20.25 -3.39 11.33
C TYR A 222 -21.40 -4.39 11.44
N ARG A 223 -22.08 -4.62 10.32
CA ARG A 223 -23.09 -5.67 10.18
C ARG A 223 -22.47 -6.81 9.37
N ILE A 224 -22.31 -7.97 9.95
CA ILE A 224 -21.71 -9.13 9.32
C ILE A 224 -22.78 -9.94 8.62
N HIS A 225 -22.64 -10.17 7.31
CA HIS A 225 -23.44 -11.10 6.53
C HIS A 225 -22.77 -12.47 6.42
N ARG A 226 -23.59 -13.54 6.49
CA ARG A 226 -23.19 -14.94 6.46
C ARG A 226 -22.50 -15.31 5.15
N GLN A 227 -21.23 -15.69 5.16
CA GLN A 227 -20.68 -16.63 4.18
C GLN A 227 -20.50 -18.01 4.84
N ARG A 228 -20.86 -19.03 4.10
CA ARG A 228 -20.85 -20.44 4.52
C ARG A 228 -19.39 -20.89 4.69
N CYS A 229 -18.96 -21.15 5.91
CA CYS A 229 -17.72 -21.90 6.14
C CYS A 229 -17.97 -23.37 5.75
N GLU A 230 -17.43 -23.81 4.63
CA GLU A 230 -17.30 -25.24 4.33
C GLU A 230 -16.06 -25.77 5.07
N ARG A 231 -16.25 -26.86 5.79
CA ARG A 231 -15.15 -27.53 6.51
C ARG A 231 -14.17 -28.11 5.50
N LEU A 232 -12.91 -27.75 5.67
CA LEU A 232 -11.79 -28.59 5.22
C LEU A 232 -11.49 -29.61 6.32
#